data_3a6d522ff47fc37f65c35704799c52b5
#
_entry.id   3a6d522ff47fc37f65c35704799c52b5
#
_cell.length_a   1.000
_cell.length_b   1.000
_cell.length_c   1.000
_cell.angle_alpha   90.00
_cell.angle_beta   90.00
_cell.angle_gamma   90.00
#
_symmetry.space_group_name_H-M   'P 1'
#
loop_
_entity.id
_entity.type
_entity.pdbx_description
1 polymer ?
#
loop_
_entity_poly.entity_id
_entity_poly.type
_entity_poly.pdbx_seq_one_letter_code
_entity_poly.pdbx_strand_id
1 'polypeptide(L)'
;MKRLLLILLLLPAMVTLHAQQEAMFSFYDWNKMSLNPAVAGDNGTLNATLIHRSQWVGFEGAPITQSLTVDAPVVGDAVNLGLSVLNDKTGPVRNVGVMVDYAYRMKLSDNWKVALGLKAGFNDYIFDLGGVKTIDIDPVFTKSDNDFDLNIGIGAFASYKRLTFGFAVPKLIENGFDYTVDGAAKEFRHYYMTASYDQPLNAHFSLRPTTLLKVTEGAPVEGDITLVCFYDNKYWIGVMGRSMDGVGLQCGIRPWKNCAIGYAFDWSIANTTGYTNAGSHEVMLHYEYDYRKRKRKEQPETEALPMLPEPIATETPRDSIKPEPEPVAEPEEEPAQPVVEDEGDKMTVYKVTVVNFKNNAPIEGAEVRICGYFEKETDSAGVAEFVFADEQFNVDVRALGYYNVCTTRKGTRNDTIYMTVMLNRRIVLKNIYYDFDKADLRAESVKELEKIVAFLKTNPDLKIELGSHTDSRGNDDYNMRLSERRAKSVVDYIISRGISPERIVSKGYGETRLVNDCGNGVKCTEEEHQQNRRTEILILEK
;
A
#
# COMPACT_ATOMS: atom_id res chain seq x y z
N MET A 1 -3.49 -11.32 35.14
CA MET A 1 -4.07 -11.92 33.94
C MET A 1 -5.40 -11.30 33.49
N LYS A 2 -6.41 -11.04 34.36
CA LYS A 2 -7.70 -10.44 33.91
C LYS A 2 -7.61 -8.99 33.39
N ARG A 3 -6.62 -8.19 33.76
CA ARG A 3 -6.42 -6.79 33.28
C ARG A 3 -5.67 -6.70 31.94
N LEU A 4 -4.93 -7.74 31.55
CA LEU A 4 -4.27 -7.80 30.23
C LEU A 4 -5.26 -8.19 29.11
N LEU A 5 -6.31 -8.95 29.44
CA LEU A 5 -7.36 -9.32 28.49
C LEU A 5 -8.30 -8.14 28.13
N LEU A 6 -8.40 -7.14 29.00
CA LEU A 6 -9.28 -5.98 28.78
C LEU A 6 -8.64 -4.92 27.83
N ILE A 7 -7.33 -4.90 27.71
CA ILE A 7 -6.61 -3.97 26.81
C ILE A 7 -6.64 -4.46 25.36
N LEU A 8 -6.80 -5.78 25.15
CA LEU A 8 -6.92 -6.36 23.80
C LEU A 8 -8.32 -6.18 23.16
N LEU A 9 -9.31 -5.69 23.91
CA LEU A 9 -10.71 -5.55 23.47
C LEU A 9 -11.13 -4.11 23.11
N LEU A 10 -10.19 -3.15 23.17
CA LEU A 10 -10.49 -1.72 22.95
C LEU A 10 -9.88 -1.12 21.67
N LEU A 11 -9.61 -1.94 20.65
CA LEU A 11 -9.19 -1.46 19.33
C LEU A 11 -10.18 -1.92 18.26
N PRO A 12 -11.25 -1.15 18.04
CA PRO A 12 -11.67 -0.89 16.69
C PRO A 12 -12.04 0.59 16.52
N ALA A 13 -11.11 1.42 16.15
CA ALA A 13 -11.42 2.68 15.50
C ALA A 13 -11.31 2.43 14.00
N MET A 14 -12.46 2.31 13.35
CA MET A 14 -12.59 2.22 11.91
C MET A 14 -12.03 3.47 11.25
N VAL A 15 -10.95 3.32 10.53
CA VAL A 15 -10.53 4.25 9.49
C VAL A 15 -10.41 3.41 8.23
N THR A 16 -11.33 3.57 7.30
CA THR A 16 -11.25 2.98 5.96
C THR A 16 -10.21 3.76 5.16
N LEU A 17 -8.96 3.37 5.29
CA LEU A 17 -7.86 3.85 4.48
C LEU A 17 -7.51 2.74 3.48
N HIS A 18 -7.59 3.04 2.20
CA HIS A 18 -7.18 2.15 1.14
C HIS A 18 -5.67 2.33 0.92
N ALA A 19 -4.87 1.44 1.50
CA ALA A 19 -3.45 1.32 1.16
C ALA A 19 -3.28 0.21 0.12
N GLN A 20 -2.39 0.40 -0.85
CA GLN A 20 -1.99 -0.68 -1.76
C GLN A 20 -1.34 -1.79 -0.93
N GLN A 21 -1.87 -3.01 -1.03
CA GLN A 21 -1.33 -4.18 -0.33
C GLN A 21 -0.25 -4.83 -1.19
N GLU A 22 0.93 -5.11 -0.59
CA GLU A 22 1.91 -6.00 -1.21
C GLU A 22 1.38 -7.44 -1.24
N ALA A 23 1.87 -8.23 -2.22
CA ALA A 23 1.53 -9.64 -2.34
C ALA A 23 1.86 -10.42 -1.06
N MET A 24 0.85 -11.05 -0.46
CA MET A 24 0.97 -11.83 0.77
C MET A 24 0.79 -13.32 0.46
N PHE A 25 1.56 -14.17 1.15
CA PHE A 25 1.55 -15.62 0.99
C PHE A 25 1.03 -16.32 2.25
N SER A 26 0.33 -17.43 2.06
CA SER A 26 -0.07 -18.31 3.15
C SER A 26 1.12 -19.15 3.64
N PHE A 27 2.06 -19.46 2.73
CA PHE A 27 3.34 -20.11 3.04
C PHE A 27 4.47 -19.11 3.33
N TYR A 28 4.19 -17.99 4.01
CA TYR A 28 5.23 -16.99 4.33
C TYR A 28 6.35 -17.55 5.21
N ASP A 29 6.10 -18.57 6.00
CA ASP A 29 7.09 -19.26 6.82
C ASP A 29 8.08 -20.15 6.01
N TRP A 30 7.70 -20.52 4.78
CA TRP A 30 8.58 -21.18 3.80
C TRP A 30 9.25 -20.21 2.84
N ASN A 31 8.66 -19.02 2.63
CA ASN A 31 9.13 -17.97 1.73
C ASN A 31 9.60 -16.73 2.51
N LYS A 32 10.28 -16.92 3.64
CA LYS A 32 10.72 -15.84 4.53
C LYS A 32 11.63 -14.82 3.85
N MET A 33 12.44 -15.24 2.85
CA MET A 33 13.39 -14.38 2.14
C MET A 33 12.66 -13.32 1.28
N SER A 34 11.45 -13.59 0.79
CA SER A 34 10.66 -12.56 0.09
C SER A 34 10.40 -11.35 0.99
N LEU A 35 10.20 -11.57 2.29
CA LEU A 35 9.93 -10.54 3.28
C LEU A 35 11.21 -9.97 3.92
N ASN A 36 12.23 -10.82 4.19
CA ASN A 36 13.41 -10.43 4.95
C ASN A 36 14.70 -10.95 4.32
N PRO A 37 15.57 -10.07 3.76
CA PRO A 37 16.82 -10.47 3.14
C PRO A 37 17.81 -11.16 4.10
N ALA A 38 17.74 -10.88 5.41
CA ALA A 38 18.64 -11.48 6.40
C ALA A 38 18.43 -13.00 6.59
N VAL A 39 17.34 -13.56 6.06
CA VAL A 39 17.03 -15.00 6.11
C VAL A 39 17.81 -15.79 5.05
N ALA A 40 18.34 -15.16 4.00
CA ALA A 40 19.08 -15.86 2.96
C ALA A 40 20.12 -16.82 3.55
N GLY A 41 20.13 -18.08 3.10
CA GLY A 41 21.03 -19.15 3.55
C GLY A 41 20.83 -19.60 5.01
N ASP A 42 19.71 -19.32 5.67
CA ASP A 42 19.50 -19.64 7.11
C ASP A 42 19.61 -21.14 7.40
N ASN A 43 19.13 -21.97 6.51
CA ASN A 43 19.20 -23.44 6.65
C ASN A 43 20.60 -24.01 6.36
N GLY A 44 21.56 -23.20 5.89
CA GLY A 44 22.91 -23.65 5.53
C GLY A 44 22.97 -24.54 4.29
N THR A 45 21.91 -24.60 3.49
CA THR A 45 21.75 -25.37 2.26
C THR A 45 21.35 -24.44 1.11
N LEU A 46 21.42 -24.92 -0.12
CA LEU A 46 20.75 -24.25 -1.23
C LEU A 46 19.26 -24.55 -1.11
N ASN A 47 18.46 -23.52 -1.07
CA ASN A 47 17.00 -23.59 -1.04
C ASN A 47 16.43 -22.97 -2.32
N ALA A 48 15.35 -23.55 -2.84
CA ALA A 48 14.54 -22.97 -3.91
C ALA A 48 13.07 -23.15 -3.54
N THR A 49 12.31 -22.06 -3.47
CA THR A 49 10.88 -22.08 -3.16
C THR A 49 10.10 -21.42 -4.29
N LEU A 50 9.18 -22.16 -4.90
CA LEU A 50 8.23 -21.66 -5.89
C LEU A 50 6.84 -21.68 -5.30
N ILE A 51 6.14 -20.55 -5.36
CA ILE A 51 4.76 -20.40 -4.89
C ILE A 51 3.91 -19.86 -6.04
N HIS A 52 2.73 -20.44 -6.21
CA HIS A 52 1.66 -19.92 -7.03
C HIS A 52 0.42 -19.72 -6.19
N ARG A 53 -0.12 -18.48 -6.18
CA ARG A 53 -1.30 -18.09 -5.43
C ARG A 53 -2.36 -17.50 -6.37
N SER A 54 -3.58 -18.02 -6.29
CA SER A 54 -4.78 -17.47 -6.93
C SER A 54 -5.72 -16.99 -5.83
N GLN A 55 -5.91 -15.68 -5.68
CA GLN A 55 -6.79 -15.11 -4.67
C GLN A 55 -8.21 -14.97 -5.22
N TRP A 56 -9.22 -15.05 -4.34
CA TRP A 56 -10.63 -14.79 -4.63
C TRP A 56 -11.12 -15.44 -5.93
N VAL A 57 -10.89 -16.74 -6.06
CA VAL A 57 -11.23 -17.51 -7.28
C VAL A 57 -12.70 -17.34 -7.63
N GLY A 58 -12.97 -17.05 -8.92
CA GLY A 58 -14.31 -16.75 -9.44
C GLY A 58 -14.59 -15.25 -9.59
N PHE A 59 -13.71 -14.37 -9.09
CA PHE A 59 -13.80 -12.94 -9.29
C PHE A 59 -12.95 -12.51 -10.50
N GLU A 60 -13.52 -11.78 -11.45
CA GLU A 60 -12.80 -11.31 -12.65
C GLU A 60 -11.76 -10.25 -12.25
N GLY A 61 -10.51 -10.42 -12.70
CA GLY A 61 -9.39 -9.54 -12.32
C GLY A 61 -8.79 -9.82 -10.94
N ALA A 62 -9.19 -10.91 -10.28
CA ALA A 62 -8.63 -11.30 -8.98
C ALA A 62 -7.10 -11.50 -9.04
N PRO A 63 -6.36 -11.24 -7.93
CA PRO A 63 -4.91 -11.33 -7.92
C PRO A 63 -4.38 -12.75 -8.19
N ILE A 64 -3.37 -12.84 -9.05
CA ILE A 64 -2.59 -14.06 -9.31
C ILE A 64 -1.13 -13.74 -9.08
N THR A 65 -0.53 -14.37 -8.07
CA THR A 65 0.84 -14.12 -7.65
C THR A 65 1.70 -15.37 -7.85
N GLN A 66 2.89 -15.19 -8.40
CA GLN A 66 3.92 -16.21 -8.52
C GLN A 66 5.22 -15.69 -7.91
N SER A 67 5.84 -16.47 -7.07
CA SER A 67 7.11 -16.13 -6.43
C SER A 67 8.10 -17.27 -6.55
N LEU A 68 9.30 -16.97 -6.98
CA LEU A 68 10.45 -17.87 -6.94
C LEU A 68 11.54 -17.23 -6.08
N THR A 69 11.94 -17.92 -5.02
CA THR A 69 13.11 -17.51 -4.21
C THR A 69 14.14 -18.62 -4.24
N VAL A 70 15.40 -18.24 -4.42
CA VAL A 70 16.55 -19.16 -4.38
C VAL A 70 17.62 -18.54 -3.49
N ASP A 71 18.11 -19.28 -2.51
CA ASP A 71 19.15 -18.81 -1.61
C ASP A 71 20.17 -19.91 -1.27
N ALA A 72 21.39 -19.48 -0.99
CA ALA A 72 22.45 -20.39 -0.59
C ALA A 72 23.54 -19.68 0.22
N PRO A 73 24.23 -20.38 1.14
CA PRO A 73 25.49 -19.92 1.70
C PRO A 73 26.60 -19.99 0.64
N VAL A 74 27.36 -18.90 0.49
CA VAL A 74 28.43 -18.78 -0.53
C VAL A 74 29.82 -18.91 0.10
N VAL A 75 30.05 -18.21 1.24
CA VAL A 75 31.32 -18.29 1.96
C VAL A 75 31.07 -18.77 3.39
N GLY A 76 31.31 -20.04 3.62
CA GLY A 76 31.03 -20.70 4.90
C GLY A 76 29.55 -20.59 5.26
N ASP A 77 29.29 -20.23 6.52
CA ASP A 77 27.92 -19.88 7.00
C ASP A 77 27.73 -18.36 7.13
N ALA A 78 28.80 -17.58 6.91
CA ALA A 78 28.78 -16.13 7.18
C ALA A 78 28.19 -15.33 6.03
N VAL A 79 28.57 -15.63 4.78
CA VAL A 79 28.11 -14.88 3.60
C VAL A 79 27.12 -15.72 2.82
N ASN A 80 25.94 -15.16 2.63
CA ASN A 80 24.83 -15.82 1.97
C ASN A 80 24.24 -14.90 0.88
N LEU A 81 23.81 -15.49 -0.22
CA LEU A 81 23.17 -14.79 -1.32
C LEU A 81 21.81 -15.39 -1.59
N GLY A 82 20.91 -14.55 -2.06
CA GLY A 82 19.58 -14.94 -2.50
C GLY A 82 19.16 -14.19 -3.77
N LEU A 83 18.23 -14.77 -4.48
CA LEU A 83 17.53 -14.20 -5.62
C LEU A 83 16.02 -14.41 -5.42
N SER A 84 15.27 -13.33 -5.56
CA SER A 84 13.80 -13.35 -5.50
C SER A 84 13.24 -12.83 -6.81
N VAL A 85 12.31 -13.59 -7.41
CA VAL A 85 11.54 -13.17 -8.59
C VAL A 85 10.07 -13.22 -8.21
N LEU A 86 9.37 -12.11 -8.44
CA LEU A 86 7.94 -11.96 -8.20
C LEU A 86 7.25 -11.63 -9.53
N ASN A 87 6.12 -12.26 -9.80
CA ASN A 87 5.19 -11.87 -10.83
C ASN A 87 3.80 -11.81 -10.20
N ASP A 88 3.27 -10.62 -10.05
CA ASP A 88 1.97 -10.36 -9.45
C ASP A 88 1.08 -9.65 -10.45
N LYS A 89 -0.13 -10.18 -10.67
CA LYS A 89 -1.10 -9.62 -11.59
C LYS A 89 -2.41 -9.36 -10.84
N THR A 90 -2.86 -8.12 -10.82
CA THR A 90 -4.11 -7.70 -10.19
C THR A 90 -4.90 -6.81 -11.16
N GLY A 91 -6.01 -7.33 -11.68
CA GLY A 91 -6.75 -6.64 -12.73
C GLY A 91 -5.90 -6.38 -13.97
N PRO A 92 -5.82 -5.13 -14.44
CA PRO A 92 -5.01 -4.74 -15.59
C PRO A 92 -3.54 -4.49 -15.25
N VAL A 93 -3.17 -4.52 -13.96
CA VAL A 93 -1.81 -4.21 -13.50
C VAL A 93 -1.02 -5.50 -13.30
N ARG A 94 0.17 -5.57 -13.83
CA ARG A 94 1.13 -6.64 -13.60
C ARG A 94 2.44 -6.06 -13.10
N ASN A 95 2.92 -6.58 -11.97
CA ASN A 95 4.21 -6.23 -11.39
C ASN A 95 5.18 -7.41 -11.54
N VAL A 96 6.32 -7.18 -12.17
CA VAL A 96 7.42 -8.15 -12.26
C VAL A 96 8.61 -7.61 -11.48
N GLY A 97 8.90 -8.22 -10.33
CA GLY A 97 10.01 -7.83 -9.46
C GLY A 97 11.17 -8.82 -9.53
N VAL A 98 12.41 -8.31 -9.58
CA VAL A 98 13.63 -9.11 -9.46
C VAL A 98 14.52 -8.46 -8.42
N MET A 99 14.81 -9.20 -7.34
CA MET A 99 15.61 -8.72 -6.21
C MET A 99 16.74 -9.69 -5.92
N VAL A 100 17.91 -9.14 -5.60
CA VAL A 100 19.07 -9.86 -5.07
C VAL A 100 19.18 -9.57 -3.59
N ASP A 101 19.38 -10.61 -2.80
CA ASP A 101 19.52 -10.58 -1.37
C ASP A 101 20.95 -10.93 -0.96
N TYR A 102 21.52 -10.15 -0.05
CA TYR A 102 22.80 -10.41 0.60
C TYR A 102 22.55 -10.51 2.10
N ALA A 103 23.02 -11.59 2.75
CA ALA A 103 22.97 -11.72 4.19
C ALA A 103 24.34 -12.04 4.79
N TYR A 104 24.70 -11.29 5.82
CA TYR A 104 25.88 -11.57 6.64
C TYR A 104 25.46 -12.13 7.98
N ARG A 105 25.83 -13.38 8.26
CA ARG A 105 25.45 -14.12 9.48
C ARG A 105 26.61 -14.25 10.43
N MET A 106 26.37 -13.91 11.69
CA MET A 106 27.32 -13.94 12.79
C MET A 106 26.85 -14.97 13.84
N LYS A 107 27.74 -15.84 14.28
CA LYS A 107 27.54 -16.70 15.44
C LYS A 107 28.06 -15.95 16.68
N LEU A 108 27.13 -15.38 17.49
CA LEU A 108 27.52 -14.65 18.71
C LEU A 108 27.83 -15.59 19.87
N SER A 109 27.17 -16.76 19.91
CA SER A 109 27.46 -17.85 20.87
C SER A 109 26.93 -19.16 20.30
N ASP A 110 27.06 -20.28 21.04
CA ASP A 110 26.49 -21.56 20.60
C ASP A 110 24.99 -21.56 20.44
N ASN A 111 24.30 -20.69 21.16
CA ASN A 111 22.85 -20.58 21.14
C ASN A 111 22.34 -19.40 20.29
N TRP A 112 23.16 -18.39 20.04
CA TRP A 112 22.76 -17.16 19.35
C TRP A 112 23.43 -17.03 17.98
N LYS A 113 22.61 -16.85 16.95
CA LYS A 113 23.03 -16.40 15.63
C LYS A 113 22.25 -15.16 15.26
N VAL A 114 22.91 -14.19 14.66
CA VAL A 114 22.29 -12.95 14.17
C VAL A 114 22.75 -12.76 12.72
N ALA A 115 21.82 -12.32 11.87
CA ALA A 115 22.12 -11.98 10.48
C ALA A 115 21.59 -10.58 10.17
N LEU A 116 22.35 -9.84 9.35
CA LEU A 116 21.93 -8.59 8.74
C LEU A 116 21.82 -8.82 7.24
N GLY A 117 20.77 -8.28 6.63
CA GLY A 117 20.50 -8.47 5.21
C GLY A 117 20.31 -7.16 4.47
N LEU A 118 20.73 -7.18 3.21
CA LEU A 118 20.48 -6.13 2.22
C LEU A 118 19.75 -6.76 1.04
N LYS A 119 18.77 -6.05 0.50
CA LYS A 119 18.02 -6.40 -0.70
C LYS A 119 18.18 -5.26 -1.70
N ALA A 120 18.41 -5.58 -2.98
CA ALA A 120 18.45 -4.59 -4.06
C ALA A 120 17.91 -5.20 -5.34
N GLY A 121 17.20 -4.41 -6.11
CA GLY A 121 16.63 -4.85 -7.37
C GLY A 121 15.64 -3.86 -7.95
N PHE A 122 14.75 -4.35 -8.78
CA PHE A 122 13.76 -3.54 -9.49
C PHE A 122 12.40 -4.21 -9.55
N ASN A 123 11.38 -3.38 -9.74
CA ASN A 123 10.03 -3.78 -10.14
C ASN A 123 9.71 -3.12 -11.50
N ASP A 124 9.07 -3.87 -12.38
CA ASP A 124 8.51 -3.39 -13.65
C ASP A 124 6.99 -3.50 -13.55
N TYR A 125 6.31 -2.36 -13.45
CA TYR A 125 4.86 -2.27 -13.40
C TYR A 125 4.33 -2.07 -14.81
N ILE A 126 3.61 -3.05 -15.30
CA ILE A 126 3.00 -3.07 -16.63
C ILE A 126 1.50 -2.82 -16.46
N PHE A 127 0.99 -1.77 -17.09
CA PHE A 127 -0.42 -1.38 -17.08
C PHE A 127 -1.05 -1.71 -18.43
N ASP A 128 -1.77 -2.84 -18.50
CA ASP A 128 -2.55 -3.24 -19.67
C ASP A 128 -3.97 -2.67 -19.57
N LEU A 129 -4.06 -1.35 -19.75
CA LEU A 129 -5.33 -0.64 -19.65
C LEU A 129 -6.20 -0.81 -20.89
N GLY A 130 -5.62 -1.19 -22.04
CA GLY A 130 -6.36 -1.39 -23.29
C GLY A 130 -7.34 -2.57 -23.28
N GLY A 131 -7.17 -3.51 -22.35
CA GLY A 131 -8.09 -4.64 -22.12
C GLY A 131 -9.27 -4.32 -21.19
N VAL A 132 -9.29 -3.15 -20.54
CA VAL A 132 -10.33 -2.76 -19.60
C VAL A 132 -11.59 -2.33 -20.37
N LYS A 133 -12.70 -3.01 -20.12
CA LYS A 133 -14.00 -2.64 -20.69
C LYS A 133 -14.54 -1.42 -19.91
N THR A 134 -14.51 -0.27 -20.54
CA THR A 134 -15.11 0.95 -20.04
C THR A 134 -16.47 1.17 -20.68
N ILE A 135 -17.41 1.79 -19.95
CA ILE A 135 -18.74 2.13 -20.47
C ILE A 135 -18.63 3.20 -21.56
N ASP A 136 -17.69 4.14 -21.39
CA ASP A 136 -17.34 5.18 -22.36
C ASP A 136 -15.86 5.03 -22.75
N ILE A 137 -15.47 5.42 -23.98
CA ILE A 137 -14.07 5.44 -24.41
C ILE A 137 -13.32 6.48 -23.60
N ASP A 138 -12.50 6.03 -22.66
CA ASP A 138 -11.58 6.86 -21.91
C ASP A 138 -10.17 6.73 -22.51
N PRO A 139 -9.57 7.82 -23.03
CA PRO A 139 -8.23 7.77 -23.64
C PRO A 139 -7.14 7.24 -22.70
N VAL A 140 -7.30 7.36 -21.38
CA VAL A 140 -6.38 6.81 -20.39
C VAL A 140 -6.32 5.28 -20.48
N PHE A 141 -7.45 4.62 -20.78
CA PHE A 141 -7.53 3.17 -20.94
C PHE A 141 -7.17 2.67 -22.35
N THR A 142 -6.69 3.51 -23.24
CA THR A 142 -6.30 3.09 -24.60
C THR A 142 -4.81 2.79 -24.74
N LYS A 143 -4.00 3.10 -23.73
CA LYS A 143 -2.55 2.91 -23.76
C LYS A 143 -2.12 1.91 -22.71
N SER A 144 -1.21 1.00 -23.10
CA SER A 144 -0.37 0.28 -22.14
C SER A 144 0.83 1.16 -21.80
N ASP A 145 1.15 1.23 -20.53
CA ASP A 145 2.32 1.97 -20.03
C ASP A 145 3.09 1.07 -19.08
N ASN A 146 4.38 1.32 -18.89
CA ASN A 146 5.19 0.62 -17.91
C ASN A 146 6.03 1.61 -17.12
N ASP A 147 6.19 1.30 -15.85
CA ASP A 147 6.99 2.06 -14.92
C ASP A 147 8.04 1.15 -14.29
N PHE A 148 9.29 1.59 -14.30
CA PHE A 148 10.44 0.83 -13.85
C PHE A 148 11.02 1.44 -12.58
N ASP A 149 10.86 0.74 -11.46
CA ASP A 149 11.24 1.20 -10.14
C ASP A 149 12.44 0.43 -9.59
N LEU A 150 13.50 1.14 -9.22
CA LEU A 150 14.59 0.60 -8.43
C LEU A 150 14.21 0.63 -6.94
N ASN A 151 14.55 -0.43 -6.21
CA ASN A 151 14.35 -0.46 -4.77
C ASN A 151 15.50 -1.13 -4.03
N ILE A 152 15.67 -0.73 -2.77
CA ILE A 152 16.59 -1.32 -1.82
C ILE A 152 15.82 -1.68 -0.55
N GLY A 153 16.27 -2.69 0.16
CA GLY A 153 15.66 -3.11 1.42
C GLY A 153 16.71 -3.57 2.43
N ILE A 154 16.31 -3.61 3.68
CA ILE A 154 17.14 -4.05 4.80
C ILE A 154 16.40 -5.07 5.64
N GLY A 155 17.15 -5.91 6.33
CA GLY A 155 16.61 -6.84 7.28
C GLY A 155 17.57 -7.23 8.39
N ALA A 156 17.01 -7.67 9.48
CA ALA A 156 17.72 -8.29 10.59
C ALA A 156 17.01 -9.59 10.96
N PHE A 157 17.77 -10.62 11.29
CA PHE A 157 17.24 -11.91 11.70
C PHE A 157 18.08 -12.47 12.84
N ALA A 158 17.43 -12.93 13.88
CA ALA A 158 18.09 -13.52 15.04
C ALA A 158 17.48 -14.89 15.37
N SER A 159 18.32 -15.85 15.69
CA SER A 159 17.89 -17.16 16.20
C SER A 159 18.53 -17.46 17.53
N TYR A 160 17.71 -17.89 18.50
CA TYR A 160 18.12 -18.37 19.80
C TYR A 160 17.58 -19.77 20.02
N LYS A 161 18.45 -20.77 19.92
CA LYS A 161 18.04 -22.20 19.97
C LYS A 161 16.95 -22.50 18.92
N ARG A 162 15.68 -22.60 19.36
CA ARG A 162 14.51 -22.92 18.55
C ARG A 162 13.60 -21.72 18.27
N LEU A 163 13.94 -20.57 18.80
CA LEU A 163 13.20 -19.33 18.65
C LEU A 163 13.87 -18.47 17.59
N THR A 164 13.09 -17.90 16.69
CA THR A 164 13.57 -16.98 15.67
C THR A 164 12.79 -15.69 15.70
N PHE A 165 13.48 -14.57 15.42
CA PHE A 165 12.92 -13.24 15.26
C PHE A 165 13.45 -12.61 13.98
N GLY A 166 12.59 -11.93 13.26
CA GLY A 166 12.94 -11.16 12.08
C GLY A 166 12.35 -9.78 12.13
N PHE A 167 13.08 -8.80 11.62
CA PHE A 167 12.61 -7.46 11.30
C PHE A 167 13.11 -7.09 9.91
N ALA A 168 12.25 -6.53 9.06
CA ALA A 168 12.65 -6.12 7.72
C ALA A 168 11.82 -4.97 7.19
N VAL A 169 12.47 -4.20 6.31
CA VAL A 169 11.85 -3.23 5.41
C VAL A 169 12.34 -3.59 4.00
N PRO A 170 11.58 -4.44 3.26
CA PRO A 170 12.04 -4.98 1.96
C PRO A 170 12.10 -3.93 0.86
N LYS A 171 11.36 -2.82 1.00
CA LYS A 171 11.39 -1.67 0.09
C LYS A 171 11.52 -0.39 0.93
N LEU A 172 12.62 0.33 0.77
CA LEU A 172 12.92 1.58 1.46
C LEU A 172 12.56 2.81 0.62
N ILE A 173 12.60 2.69 -0.70
CA ILE A 173 12.29 3.78 -1.63
C ILE A 173 10.78 3.75 -1.86
N GLU A 174 10.14 4.89 -1.62
CA GLU A 174 8.72 5.10 -1.92
C GLU A 174 8.62 5.69 -3.33
N ASN A 175 8.38 4.84 -4.31
CA ASN A 175 8.27 5.26 -5.69
C ASN A 175 6.86 5.82 -5.95
N GLY A 176 6.77 6.88 -6.75
CA GLY A 176 5.50 7.44 -7.20
C GLY A 176 5.22 7.00 -8.63
N PHE A 177 3.96 6.74 -8.94
CA PHE A 177 3.54 6.32 -10.28
C PHE A 177 3.10 7.53 -11.12
N ASP A 178 3.77 7.77 -12.25
CA ASP A 178 3.58 8.97 -13.09
C ASP A 178 2.31 8.95 -13.97
N TYR A 179 1.64 7.80 -14.13
CA TYR A 179 0.45 7.68 -15.00
C TYR A 179 -0.88 7.95 -14.29
N THR A 180 -0.88 8.21 -13.00
CA THR A 180 -2.03 8.83 -12.36
C THR A 180 -1.92 10.33 -12.55
N VAL A 181 -2.89 10.93 -13.24
CA VAL A 181 -2.94 12.37 -13.57
C VAL A 181 -2.76 13.27 -12.34
N ASP A 182 -2.80 12.71 -11.13
CA ASP A 182 -2.66 13.40 -9.85
C ASP A 182 -1.39 13.06 -9.06
N GLY A 183 -0.49 12.21 -9.56
CA GLY A 183 0.69 11.77 -8.78
C GLY A 183 0.35 11.12 -7.43
N ALA A 184 -0.90 10.71 -7.26
CA ALA A 184 -1.45 10.32 -5.95
C ALA A 184 -1.18 8.86 -5.57
N ALA A 185 -0.77 8.02 -6.51
CA ALA A 185 -0.42 6.64 -6.23
C ALA A 185 1.09 6.53 -5.97
N LYS A 186 1.46 6.13 -4.77
CA LYS A 186 2.85 5.82 -4.42
C LYS A 186 2.93 4.51 -3.63
N GLU A 187 4.07 3.85 -3.71
CA GLU A 187 4.39 2.74 -2.83
C GLU A 187 4.65 3.27 -1.42
N PHE A 188 3.98 2.69 -0.41
CA PHE A 188 4.25 2.97 0.99
C PHE A 188 5.23 1.94 1.56
N ARG A 189 6.07 2.33 2.50
CA ARG A 189 6.96 1.41 3.20
C ARG A 189 6.19 0.43 4.05
N HIS A 190 6.60 -0.83 3.95
CA HIS A 190 6.09 -1.91 4.77
C HIS A 190 7.16 -2.35 5.76
N TYR A 191 6.80 -2.43 7.03
CA TYR A 191 7.63 -2.93 8.11
C TYR A 191 7.12 -4.30 8.52
N TYR A 192 7.96 -5.31 8.43
CA TYR A 192 7.62 -6.68 8.78
C TYR A 192 8.35 -7.11 10.03
N MET A 193 7.62 -7.72 10.97
CA MET A 193 8.17 -8.40 12.15
C MET A 193 7.68 -9.84 12.15
N THR A 194 8.60 -10.78 12.30
CA THR A 194 8.29 -12.21 12.35
C THR A 194 8.84 -12.84 13.63
N ALA A 195 8.10 -13.79 14.17
CA ALA A 195 8.60 -14.64 15.26
C ALA A 195 8.12 -16.07 15.03
N SER A 196 8.98 -17.07 15.23
CA SER A 196 8.59 -18.47 15.19
C SER A 196 9.33 -19.30 16.24
N TYR A 197 8.69 -20.37 16.69
CA TYR A 197 9.24 -21.26 17.69
C TYR A 197 9.01 -22.72 17.31
N ASP A 198 10.08 -23.52 17.21
CA ASP A 198 10.00 -24.95 16.93
C ASP A 198 9.89 -25.77 18.23
N GLN A 199 8.71 -26.26 18.55
CA GLN A 199 8.43 -27.07 19.74
C GLN A 199 8.31 -28.55 19.38
N PRO A 200 9.30 -29.42 19.62
CA PRO A 200 9.10 -30.87 19.60
C PRO A 200 8.14 -31.26 20.71
N LEU A 201 7.13 -32.02 20.36
CA LEU A 201 6.17 -32.58 21.31
C LEU A 201 6.60 -34.00 21.73
N ASN A 202 7.10 -34.78 20.78
CA ASN A 202 7.66 -36.13 20.99
C ASN A 202 8.61 -36.49 19.83
N ALA A 203 8.99 -37.76 19.69
CA ALA A 203 9.91 -38.24 18.65
C ALA A 203 9.38 -38.04 17.22
N HIS A 204 8.04 -38.00 17.04
CA HIS A 204 7.40 -37.92 15.72
C HIS A 204 6.73 -36.57 15.46
N PHE A 205 6.25 -35.90 16.49
CA PHE A 205 5.48 -34.66 16.34
C PHE A 205 6.25 -33.44 16.79
N SER A 206 6.19 -32.39 15.99
CA SER A 206 6.62 -31.03 16.36
C SER A 206 5.56 -30.00 15.96
N LEU A 207 5.51 -28.91 16.72
CA LEU A 207 4.58 -27.80 16.55
C LEU A 207 5.36 -26.52 16.28
N ARG A 208 4.97 -25.76 15.26
CA ARG A 208 5.58 -24.48 14.92
C ARG A 208 4.52 -23.37 14.90
N PRO A 209 4.34 -22.62 15.99
CA PRO A 209 3.68 -21.33 15.94
C PRO A 209 4.58 -20.32 15.23
N THR A 210 4.00 -19.54 14.34
CA THR A 210 4.66 -18.43 13.63
C THR A 210 3.73 -17.23 13.65
N THR A 211 4.27 -16.05 13.89
CA THR A 211 3.55 -14.78 13.80
C THR A 211 4.24 -13.88 12.79
N LEU A 212 3.44 -13.13 12.04
CA LEU A 212 3.86 -12.07 11.16
C LEU A 212 3.06 -10.82 11.50
N LEU A 213 3.73 -9.72 11.76
CA LEU A 213 3.12 -8.39 11.89
C LEU A 213 3.59 -7.54 10.73
N LYS A 214 2.65 -6.86 10.10
CA LYS A 214 2.88 -5.92 9.01
C LYS A 214 2.35 -4.55 9.44
N VAL A 215 3.21 -3.55 9.34
CA VAL A 215 2.88 -2.15 9.61
C VAL A 215 3.16 -1.34 8.35
N THR A 216 2.16 -0.59 7.92
CA THR A 216 2.25 0.28 6.75
C THR A 216 1.74 1.67 7.14
N GLU A 217 2.40 2.72 6.70
CA GLU A 217 1.97 4.09 6.98
C GLU A 217 0.57 4.33 6.38
N GLY A 218 -0.32 4.88 7.19
CA GLY A 218 -1.70 5.16 6.78
C GLY A 218 -2.64 3.94 6.72
N ALA A 219 -2.19 2.74 7.15
CA ALA A 219 -3.02 1.54 7.20
C ALA A 219 -3.07 0.94 8.62
N PRO A 220 -4.13 0.20 8.96
CA PRO A 220 -4.18 -0.57 10.20
C PRO A 220 -3.04 -1.60 10.26
N VAL A 221 -2.58 -1.92 11.48
CA VAL A 221 -1.62 -3.00 11.69
C VAL A 221 -2.25 -4.34 11.35
N GLU A 222 -1.62 -5.08 10.44
CA GLU A 222 -2.04 -6.43 10.06
C GLU A 222 -1.22 -7.47 10.82
N GLY A 223 -1.87 -8.54 11.24
CA GLY A 223 -1.22 -9.64 11.95
C GLY A 223 -1.70 -11.00 11.49
N ASP A 224 -0.75 -11.88 11.16
CA ASP A 224 -0.99 -13.28 10.84
C ASP A 224 -0.43 -14.17 11.94
N ILE A 225 -1.20 -15.17 12.33
CA ILE A 225 -0.78 -16.23 13.25
C ILE A 225 -0.99 -17.57 12.54
N THR A 226 0.08 -18.34 12.41
CA THR A 226 0.04 -19.67 11.82
C THR A 226 0.53 -20.70 12.84
N LEU A 227 -0.17 -21.82 12.95
CA LEU A 227 0.18 -22.95 13.79
C LEU A 227 0.30 -24.21 12.94
N VAL A 228 1.51 -24.72 12.76
CA VAL A 228 1.81 -25.88 11.91
C VAL A 228 2.25 -27.06 12.78
N CYS A 229 1.60 -28.21 12.61
CA CYS A 229 1.98 -29.47 13.19
C CYS A 229 2.69 -30.33 12.13
N PHE A 230 3.90 -30.77 12.43
CA PHE A 230 4.69 -31.68 11.60
C PHE A 230 4.67 -33.09 12.17
N TYR A 231 4.54 -34.10 11.29
CA TYR A 231 4.69 -35.50 11.60
C TYR A 231 5.91 -36.08 10.87
N ASP A 232 6.89 -36.57 11.60
CA ASP A 232 8.17 -37.13 11.12
C ASP A 232 8.94 -36.19 10.18
N ASN A 233 8.69 -34.88 10.27
CA ASN A 233 9.19 -33.88 9.31
C ASN A 233 8.81 -34.19 7.85
N LYS A 234 7.91 -35.12 7.63
CA LYS A 234 7.47 -35.62 6.32
C LYS A 234 6.10 -35.07 5.92
N TYR A 235 5.18 -34.97 6.84
CA TYR A 235 3.85 -34.44 6.63
C TYR A 235 3.62 -33.24 7.53
N TRP A 236 2.82 -32.29 7.09
CA TRP A 236 2.37 -31.21 7.94
C TRP A 236 0.94 -30.80 7.65
N ILE A 237 0.29 -30.28 8.67
CA ILE A 237 -0.99 -29.61 8.60
C ILE A 237 -0.93 -28.36 9.49
N GLY A 238 -1.53 -27.27 9.07
CA GLY A 238 -1.55 -26.02 9.80
C GLY A 238 -2.83 -25.26 9.65
N VAL A 239 -3.10 -24.41 10.63
CA VAL A 239 -4.18 -23.42 10.63
C VAL A 239 -3.57 -22.04 10.67
N MET A 240 -4.21 -21.08 10.01
CA MET A 240 -3.78 -19.71 9.94
C MET A 240 -4.96 -18.78 10.21
N GLY A 241 -4.73 -17.71 10.99
CA GLY A 241 -5.64 -16.59 11.17
C GLY A 241 -4.95 -15.31 10.70
N ARG A 242 -5.63 -14.53 9.87
CA ARG A 242 -5.18 -13.23 9.35
C ARG A 242 -6.16 -12.15 9.79
N SER A 243 -5.67 -11.12 10.47
CA SER A 243 -6.51 -10.14 11.17
C SER A 243 -7.45 -9.35 10.24
N MET A 244 -7.09 -9.13 8.99
CA MET A 244 -7.85 -8.30 8.05
C MET A 244 -8.51 -9.11 6.91
N ASP A 245 -8.19 -10.41 6.78
CA ASP A 245 -8.65 -11.20 5.62
C ASP A 245 -9.50 -12.40 6.04
N GLY A 246 -9.02 -13.25 6.98
CA GLY A 246 -9.79 -14.40 7.36
C GLY A 246 -9.01 -15.53 8.02
N VAL A 247 -9.44 -16.76 7.73
CA VAL A 247 -8.81 -17.98 8.25
C VAL A 247 -8.36 -18.86 7.11
N GLY A 248 -7.25 -19.58 7.30
CA GLY A 248 -6.69 -20.49 6.31
C GLY A 248 -6.30 -21.83 6.89
N LEU A 249 -6.22 -22.82 6.01
CA LEU A 249 -5.68 -24.15 6.26
C LEU A 249 -4.51 -24.39 5.31
N GLN A 250 -3.44 -25.00 5.83
CA GLN A 250 -2.34 -25.45 4.99
C GLN A 250 -1.98 -26.91 5.29
N CYS A 251 -1.56 -27.64 4.28
CA CYS A 251 -1.06 -28.99 4.43
C CYS A 251 0.04 -29.27 3.40
N GLY A 252 0.80 -30.33 3.64
CA GLY A 252 1.79 -30.74 2.65
C GLY A 252 2.55 -31.99 3.04
N ILE A 253 3.45 -32.37 2.12
CA ILE A 253 4.23 -33.59 2.21
C ILE A 253 5.65 -33.36 1.69
N ARG A 254 6.63 -34.04 2.27
CA ARG A 254 7.98 -34.23 1.73
C ARG A 254 8.09 -35.61 1.07
N PRO A 255 7.79 -35.77 -0.21
CA PRO A 255 7.88 -37.07 -0.90
C PRO A 255 9.31 -37.59 -0.93
N TRP A 256 10.29 -36.69 -1.01
CA TRP A 256 11.73 -36.95 -0.92
C TRP A 256 12.36 -36.06 0.14
N LYS A 257 13.54 -36.44 0.64
CA LYS A 257 14.25 -35.66 1.68
C LYS A 257 14.50 -34.20 1.30
N ASN A 258 14.64 -33.94 0.00
CA ASN A 258 15.04 -32.66 -0.54
C ASN A 258 13.88 -31.87 -1.15
N CYS A 259 12.67 -32.41 -1.21
CA CYS A 259 11.54 -31.79 -1.89
C CYS A 259 10.31 -31.78 -0.99
N ALA A 260 9.64 -30.65 -0.92
CA ALA A 260 8.36 -30.49 -0.22
C ALA A 260 7.31 -29.91 -1.18
N ILE A 261 6.06 -30.37 -1.03
CA ILE A 261 4.92 -29.89 -1.78
C ILE A 261 3.86 -29.50 -0.77
N GLY A 262 3.35 -28.26 -0.87
CA GLY A 262 2.34 -27.73 0.01
C GLY A 262 1.13 -27.19 -0.74
N TYR A 263 -0.02 -27.20 -0.08
CA TYR A 263 -1.25 -26.57 -0.51
C TYR A 263 -1.86 -25.80 0.65
N ALA A 264 -2.30 -24.57 0.39
CA ALA A 264 -3.04 -23.77 1.35
C ALA A 264 -4.34 -23.26 0.73
N PHE A 265 -5.34 -23.10 1.57
CA PHE A 265 -6.65 -22.57 1.25
C PHE A 265 -7.05 -21.53 2.30
N ASP A 266 -7.42 -20.31 1.85
CA ASP A 266 -7.85 -19.22 2.73
C ASP A 266 -9.31 -18.87 2.44
N TRP A 267 -10.11 -18.79 3.53
CA TRP A 267 -11.45 -18.20 3.51
C TRP A 267 -11.36 -16.73 3.89
N SER A 268 -11.77 -15.85 2.99
CA SER A 268 -11.97 -14.45 3.33
C SER A 268 -13.27 -14.29 4.13
N ILE A 269 -13.15 -13.76 5.35
CA ILE A 269 -14.30 -13.45 6.23
C ILE A 269 -14.73 -11.99 6.04
N ALA A 270 -13.86 -11.14 5.48
CA ALA A 270 -14.15 -9.75 5.22
C ALA A 270 -15.20 -9.63 4.09
N ASN A 271 -16.43 -9.34 4.47
CA ASN A 271 -17.57 -9.10 3.55
C ASN A 271 -17.46 -7.75 2.81
N THR A 272 -16.25 -7.39 2.39
CA THR A 272 -15.96 -6.06 1.79
C THR A 272 -16.50 -5.90 0.37
N THR A 273 -16.88 -6.98 -0.30
CA THR A 273 -17.28 -6.91 -1.73
C THR A 273 -18.72 -7.33 -2.01
N GLY A 274 -19.45 -7.88 -1.03
CA GLY A 274 -20.80 -8.40 -1.28
C GLY A 274 -20.86 -9.59 -2.26
N TYR A 275 -19.71 -10.04 -2.78
CA TYR A 275 -19.58 -11.16 -3.72
C TYR A 275 -19.07 -12.41 -3.01
N THR A 276 -19.72 -13.54 -3.27
CA THR A 276 -19.20 -14.85 -2.87
C THR A 276 -18.07 -15.25 -3.82
N ASN A 277 -16.88 -15.49 -3.25
CA ASN A 277 -15.74 -16.07 -3.98
C ASN A 277 -15.48 -17.49 -3.50
N ALA A 278 -14.76 -18.28 -4.30
CA ALA A 278 -14.41 -19.66 -3.95
C ALA A 278 -13.19 -19.76 -3.02
N GLY A 279 -12.78 -18.64 -2.38
CA GLY A 279 -11.60 -18.57 -1.52
C GLY A 279 -10.31 -18.31 -2.30
N SER A 280 -9.18 -18.39 -1.59
CA SER A 280 -7.86 -18.23 -2.17
C SER A 280 -7.09 -19.54 -2.08
N HIS A 281 -6.40 -19.91 -3.15
CA HIS A 281 -5.65 -21.16 -3.27
C HIS A 281 -4.17 -20.87 -3.47
N GLU A 282 -3.31 -21.58 -2.76
CA GLU A 282 -1.86 -21.44 -2.86
C GLU A 282 -1.20 -22.81 -2.95
N VAL A 283 -0.29 -22.97 -3.92
CA VAL A 283 0.52 -24.17 -4.13
C VAL A 283 1.98 -23.80 -3.95
N MET A 284 2.72 -24.61 -3.19
CA MET A 284 4.13 -24.42 -2.92
C MET A 284 4.92 -25.66 -3.36
N LEU A 285 6.05 -25.42 -4.03
CA LEU A 285 7.12 -26.37 -4.25
C LEU A 285 8.40 -25.85 -3.58
N HIS A 286 8.99 -26.65 -2.74
CA HIS A 286 10.24 -26.30 -2.06
C HIS A 286 11.28 -27.40 -2.29
N TYR A 287 12.49 -26.98 -2.65
CA TYR A 287 13.63 -27.87 -2.88
C TYR A 287 14.81 -27.41 -2.04
N GLU A 288 15.43 -28.38 -1.34
CA GLU A 288 16.58 -28.16 -0.44
C GLU A 288 17.75 -29.08 -0.86
N TYR A 289 18.93 -28.51 -1.08
CA TYR A 289 20.11 -29.27 -1.49
C TYR A 289 21.34 -28.92 -0.65
N ASP A 290 21.84 -29.91 0.09
CA ASP A 290 23.07 -29.78 0.88
C ASP A 290 24.30 -30.21 0.06
N TYR A 291 24.83 -29.26 -0.74
CA TYR A 291 26.00 -29.49 -1.57
C TYR A 291 27.32 -29.65 -0.77
N ARG A 292 27.35 -29.27 0.50
CA ARG A 292 28.52 -29.38 1.37
C ARG A 292 28.80 -30.81 1.82
N LYS A 293 27.75 -31.62 1.97
CA LYS A 293 27.90 -33.06 2.28
C LYS A 293 28.63 -33.81 1.15
N ARG A 294 28.47 -33.38 -0.10
CA ARG A 294 29.14 -33.95 -1.25
C ARG A 294 30.64 -33.63 -1.22
N LYS A 295 31.02 -32.38 -0.98
CA LYS A 295 32.44 -31.98 -0.84
C LYS A 295 33.16 -32.68 0.29
N ARG A 296 32.48 -32.96 1.42
CA ARG A 296 33.06 -33.69 2.58
C ARG A 296 33.28 -35.18 2.30
N LYS A 297 32.53 -35.77 1.37
CA LYS A 297 32.74 -37.16 0.89
C LYS A 297 33.82 -37.27 -0.19
N GLU A 298 34.10 -36.20 -0.90
CA GLU A 298 35.12 -36.15 -1.97
C GLU A 298 36.50 -35.75 -1.48
N GLN A 299 36.66 -35.27 -0.23
CA GLN A 299 37.97 -35.13 0.42
C GLN A 299 38.33 -36.47 1.05
N PRO A 300 39.36 -37.19 0.54
CA PRO A 300 39.84 -38.35 1.24
C PRO A 300 40.33 -37.92 2.62
N GLU A 301 40.06 -38.76 3.64
CA GLU A 301 40.68 -38.58 4.95
C GLU A 301 42.16 -38.39 4.76
N THR A 302 42.64 -37.17 4.95
CA THR A 302 44.05 -36.90 5.00
C THR A 302 44.56 -37.64 6.23
N GLU A 303 45.35 -38.70 6.02
CA GLU A 303 46.02 -39.43 7.07
C GLU A 303 46.61 -38.42 8.07
N ALA A 304 46.25 -38.58 9.32
CA ALA A 304 46.78 -37.76 10.41
C ALA A 304 48.30 -37.85 10.38
N LEU A 305 48.94 -36.75 10.00
CA LEU A 305 50.39 -36.60 10.20
C LEU A 305 50.69 -36.86 11.67
N PRO A 306 51.72 -37.65 11.99
CA PRO A 306 52.09 -37.94 13.37
C PRO A 306 52.41 -36.62 14.09
N MET A 307 51.78 -36.45 15.25
CA MET A 307 51.97 -35.30 16.13
C MET A 307 53.47 -35.14 16.43
N LEU A 308 54.05 -34.01 16.06
CA LEU A 308 55.35 -33.56 16.58
C LEU A 308 55.20 -33.35 18.10
N PRO A 309 56.22 -33.78 18.91
CA PRO A 309 56.14 -33.59 20.35
C PRO A 309 56.12 -32.11 20.71
N GLU A 310 55.27 -31.75 21.68
CA GLU A 310 55.15 -30.41 22.22
C GLU A 310 56.51 -29.85 22.69
N PRO A 311 56.85 -28.58 22.36
CA PRO A 311 58.04 -27.95 22.92
C PRO A 311 57.84 -27.72 24.42
N ILE A 312 58.82 -28.17 25.20
CA ILE A 312 58.95 -27.99 26.64
C ILE A 312 58.88 -26.47 26.96
N ALA A 313 57.94 -26.09 27.79
CA ALA A 313 57.80 -24.72 28.30
C ALA A 313 59.06 -24.38 29.16
N THR A 314 59.87 -23.47 28.70
CA THR A 314 60.84 -22.77 29.48
C THR A 314 60.19 -21.64 30.27
N GLU A 315 60.15 -21.78 31.57
CA GLU A 315 59.72 -20.72 32.50
C GLU A 315 60.71 -19.55 32.39
N THR A 316 60.25 -18.39 32.05
CA THR A 316 60.94 -17.12 32.22
C THR A 316 60.43 -16.41 33.48
N PRO A 317 61.32 -15.78 34.28
CA PRO A 317 60.96 -15.25 35.59
C PRO A 317 60.08 -14.00 35.47
N ARG A 318 59.12 -13.91 36.36
CA ARG A 318 58.29 -12.72 36.56
C ARG A 318 59.21 -11.59 37.08
N ASP A 319 59.34 -10.56 36.24
CA ASP A 319 59.79 -9.24 36.74
C ASP A 319 58.54 -8.45 37.20
N SER A 320 58.65 -8.01 38.41
CA SER A 320 57.69 -7.21 39.13
C SER A 320 57.65 -5.79 38.57
N ILE A 321 56.57 -5.45 37.87
CA ILE A 321 56.26 -4.07 37.47
C ILE A 321 55.48 -3.40 38.60
N LYS A 322 56.06 -2.32 39.15
CA LYS A 322 55.47 -1.39 40.08
C LYS A 322 54.24 -0.73 39.46
N PRO A 323 53.19 -0.46 40.24
CA PRO A 323 52.02 0.30 39.72
C PRO A 323 52.40 1.77 39.56
N GLU A 324 52.11 2.30 38.41
CA GLU A 324 52.13 3.72 38.07
C GLU A 324 50.92 4.44 38.75
N PRO A 325 51.10 5.66 39.29
CA PRO A 325 50.05 6.34 40.02
C PRO A 325 48.95 6.81 39.08
N GLU A 326 47.70 6.63 39.51
CA GLU A 326 46.49 7.12 38.84
C GLU A 326 46.57 8.65 38.63
N PRO A 327 46.14 9.17 37.46
CA PRO A 327 46.00 10.61 37.26
C PRO A 327 44.86 11.16 38.13
N VAL A 328 45.17 12.22 38.84
CA VAL A 328 44.22 13.03 39.62
C VAL A 328 43.14 13.58 38.70
N ALA A 329 41.87 13.31 39.01
CA ALA A 329 40.73 13.87 38.34
C ALA A 329 40.70 15.40 38.49
N GLU A 330 40.69 16.12 37.37
CA GLU A 330 40.28 17.52 37.32
C GLU A 330 38.80 17.63 37.70
N PRO A 331 38.42 18.72 38.39
CA PRO A 331 37.04 18.90 38.81
C PRO A 331 36.12 19.07 37.59
N GLU A 332 35.08 18.24 37.50
CA GLU A 332 33.98 18.41 36.55
C GLU A 332 33.35 19.79 36.76
N GLU A 333 33.45 20.64 35.76
CA GLU A 333 32.56 21.80 35.61
C GLU A 333 31.11 21.27 35.43
N GLU A 334 30.23 21.68 36.35
CA GLU A 334 28.78 21.48 36.19
C GLU A 334 28.35 22.01 34.80
N PRO A 335 27.65 21.19 33.97
CA PRO A 335 27.09 21.73 32.76
C PRO A 335 26.05 22.79 33.11
N ALA A 336 26.30 23.99 32.63
CA ALA A 336 25.33 25.08 32.64
C ALA A 336 24.00 24.56 32.09
N GLN A 337 22.95 24.72 32.85
CA GLN A 337 21.58 24.44 32.42
C GLN A 337 21.33 25.19 31.12
N PRO A 338 20.79 24.52 30.06
CA PRO A 338 20.39 25.25 28.88
C PRO A 338 19.31 26.26 29.26
N VAL A 339 19.62 27.51 29.02
CA VAL A 339 18.63 28.58 29.03
C VAL A 339 17.59 28.16 28.00
N VAL A 340 16.41 27.76 28.44
CA VAL A 340 15.25 27.60 27.61
C VAL A 340 14.91 28.99 27.12
N GLU A 341 15.42 29.35 25.93
CA GLU A 341 14.83 30.43 25.17
C GLU A 341 13.39 30.01 24.91
N ASP A 342 12.47 30.74 25.48
CA ASP A 342 11.04 30.70 25.15
C ASP A 342 10.90 31.11 23.67
N GLU A 343 11.07 30.13 22.75
CA GLU A 343 10.68 30.27 21.35
C GLU A 343 9.15 30.28 21.35
N GLY A 344 8.61 31.45 21.67
CA GLY A 344 7.20 31.73 21.46
C GLY A 344 6.85 31.35 20.04
N ASP A 345 5.85 30.47 19.88
CA ASP A 345 5.34 29.97 18.60
C ASP A 345 5.29 31.08 17.55
N LYS A 346 6.28 31.11 16.65
CA LYS A 346 6.31 32.08 15.55
C LYS A 346 5.24 31.68 14.55
N MET A 347 4.03 32.19 14.76
CA MET A 347 2.95 32.11 13.79
C MET A 347 3.44 32.59 12.44
N THR A 348 3.40 31.71 11.43
CA THR A 348 3.82 32.00 10.06
C THR A 348 2.58 32.14 9.17
N VAL A 349 2.57 33.17 8.34
CA VAL A 349 1.54 33.32 7.30
C VAL A 349 1.95 32.48 6.11
N TYR A 350 1.12 31.51 5.75
CA TYR A 350 1.25 30.74 4.52
C TYR A 350 0.20 31.20 3.51
N LYS A 351 0.68 31.63 2.34
CA LYS A 351 -0.15 32.07 1.23
C LYS A 351 -0.05 31.09 0.08
N VAL A 352 -1.16 30.50 -0.34
CA VAL A 352 -1.22 29.63 -1.50
C VAL A 352 -1.99 30.32 -2.63
N THR A 353 -1.43 30.26 -3.84
CA THR A 353 -2.09 30.71 -5.07
C THR A 353 -2.41 29.49 -5.92
N VAL A 354 -3.68 29.29 -6.25
CA VAL A 354 -4.15 28.15 -7.06
C VAL A 354 -4.42 28.64 -8.48
N VAL A 355 -3.78 28.01 -9.45
CA VAL A 355 -3.86 28.42 -10.86
C VAL A 355 -4.09 27.22 -11.78
N ASN A 356 -4.72 27.48 -12.91
CA ASN A 356 -4.89 26.52 -13.98
C ASN A 356 -3.56 26.26 -14.69
N PHE A 357 -3.15 25.02 -14.78
CA PHE A 357 -1.87 24.60 -15.39
C PHE A 357 -1.74 25.02 -16.87
N LYS A 358 -2.85 25.02 -17.65
CA LYS A 358 -2.82 25.29 -19.09
C LYS A 358 -2.63 26.76 -19.44
N ASN A 359 -3.23 27.67 -18.66
CA ASN A 359 -3.28 29.10 -19.02
C ASN A 359 -2.86 30.04 -17.89
N ASN A 360 -2.42 29.51 -16.75
CA ASN A 360 -2.03 30.25 -15.53
C ASN A 360 -3.15 31.17 -14.98
N ALA A 361 -4.40 30.97 -15.38
CA ALA A 361 -5.51 31.74 -14.85
C ALA A 361 -5.78 31.35 -13.38
N PRO A 362 -6.08 32.32 -12.50
CA PRO A 362 -6.42 32.02 -11.11
C PRO A 362 -7.71 31.19 -11.04
N ILE A 363 -7.76 30.26 -10.08
CA ILE A 363 -8.94 29.43 -9.81
C ILE A 363 -9.60 29.96 -8.54
N GLU A 364 -10.74 30.63 -8.72
CA GLU A 364 -11.60 31.12 -7.64
C GLU A 364 -12.42 29.97 -7.07
N GLY A 365 -12.63 29.96 -5.72
CA GLY A 365 -13.45 28.96 -5.04
C GLY A 365 -12.81 27.56 -4.96
N ALA A 366 -11.51 27.46 -5.14
CA ALA A 366 -10.77 26.23 -4.85
C ALA A 366 -10.70 26.04 -3.33
N GLU A 367 -11.10 24.86 -2.87
CA GLU A 367 -11.05 24.46 -1.48
C GLU A 367 -9.63 24.05 -1.13
N VAL A 368 -8.97 24.81 -0.27
CA VAL A 368 -7.61 24.55 0.22
C VAL A 368 -7.68 24.10 1.66
N ARG A 369 -7.14 22.90 1.94
CA ARG A 369 -7.04 22.30 3.28
C ARG A 369 -5.59 22.15 3.69
N ILE A 370 -5.27 22.59 4.90
CA ILE A 370 -3.93 22.45 5.49
C ILE A 370 -4.02 21.60 6.75
N CYS A 371 -3.15 20.57 6.85
CA CYS A 371 -3.05 19.65 8.00
C CYS A 371 -4.37 18.97 8.41
N GLY A 372 -5.39 18.98 7.55
CA GLY A 372 -6.72 18.43 7.87
C GLY A 372 -7.58 19.29 8.82
N TYR A 373 -7.04 20.41 9.33
CA TYR A 373 -7.73 21.27 10.33
C TYR A 373 -8.14 22.63 9.78
N PHE A 374 -7.35 23.19 8.85
CA PHE A 374 -7.63 24.50 8.28
C PHE A 374 -8.17 24.34 6.87
N GLU A 375 -9.33 24.95 6.59
CA GLU A 375 -9.98 24.93 5.30
C GLU A 375 -10.40 26.34 4.90
N LYS A 376 -10.05 26.75 3.68
CA LYS A 376 -10.48 28.02 3.08
C LYS A 376 -10.69 27.86 1.59
N GLU A 377 -11.62 28.62 1.03
CA GLU A 377 -11.77 28.78 -0.42
C GLU A 377 -10.87 29.93 -0.91
N THR A 378 -10.33 29.76 -2.12
CA THR A 378 -9.54 30.80 -2.77
C THR A 378 -10.44 31.96 -3.24
N ASP A 379 -9.90 33.18 -3.16
CA ASP A 379 -10.55 34.40 -3.66
C ASP A 379 -10.51 34.50 -5.20
N SER A 380 -10.98 35.63 -5.75
CA SER A 380 -10.99 35.90 -7.19
C SER A 380 -9.59 35.99 -7.82
N ALA A 381 -8.53 36.17 -7.03
CA ALA A 381 -7.14 36.09 -7.45
C ALA A 381 -6.55 34.68 -7.31
N GLY A 382 -7.37 33.68 -6.93
CA GLY A 382 -6.94 32.31 -6.69
C GLY A 382 -6.15 32.13 -5.40
N VAL A 383 -6.29 33.03 -4.42
CA VAL A 383 -5.44 33.07 -3.22
C VAL A 383 -6.19 32.64 -1.98
N ALA A 384 -5.56 31.81 -1.14
CA ALA A 384 -5.97 31.52 0.22
C ALA A 384 -4.79 31.75 1.18
N GLU A 385 -5.07 32.36 2.36
CA GLU A 385 -4.04 32.68 3.36
C GLU A 385 -4.37 31.97 4.68
N PHE A 386 -3.35 31.35 5.30
CA PHE A 386 -3.43 30.61 6.54
C PHE A 386 -2.38 31.13 7.54
N VAL A 387 -2.67 31.02 8.82
CA VAL A 387 -1.75 31.40 9.90
C VAL A 387 -1.63 30.21 10.84
N PHE A 388 -0.44 29.62 10.94
CA PHE A 388 -0.17 28.46 11.80
C PHE A 388 1.33 28.35 12.12
N ALA A 389 1.69 27.45 13.02
CA ALA A 389 3.04 27.34 13.58
C ALA A 389 3.88 26.18 12.98
N ASP A 390 3.30 25.30 12.19
CA ASP A 390 3.97 24.10 11.70
C ASP A 390 5.03 24.41 10.63
N GLU A 391 6.21 23.79 10.75
CA GLU A 391 7.28 23.89 9.75
C GLU A 391 7.06 22.96 8.55
N GLN A 392 6.35 21.85 8.72
CA GLN A 392 6.01 20.90 7.68
C GLN A 392 4.53 20.53 7.74
N PHE A 393 3.82 20.64 6.61
CA PHE A 393 2.38 20.44 6.55
C PHE A 393 1.94 19.92 5.18
N ASN A 394 0.78 19.27 5.14
CA ASN A 394 0.14 18.82 3.90
C ASN A 394 -0.87 19.86 3.44
N VAL A 395 -0.86 20.12 2.12
CA VAL A 395 -1.81 21.00 1.44
C VAL A 395 -2.62 20.14 0.48
N ASP A 396 -3.95 20.07 0.68
CA ASP A 396 -4.90 19.42 -0.21
C ASP A 396 -5.76 20.50 -0.88
N VAL A 397 -5.76 20.53 -2.22
CA VAL A 397 -6.48 21.52 -3.01
C VAL A 397 -7.47 20.83 -3.92
N ARG A 398 -8.74 21.28 -3.86
CA ARG A 398 -9.85 20.73 -4.64
C ARG A 398 -10.61 21.85 -5.34
N ALA A 399 -10.92 21.66 -6.60
CA ALA A 399 -11.77 22.58 -7.35
C ALA A 399 -12.64 21.80 -8.35
N LEU A 400 -13.84 22.28 -8.59
CA LEU A 400 -14.77 21.65 -9.53
C LEU A 400 -14.17 21.64 -10.95
N GLY A 401 -14.10 20.46 -11.56
CA GLY A 401 -13.58 20.29 -12.91
C GLY A 401 -12.09 20.11 -13.01
N TYR A 402 -11.38 20.09 -11.88
CA TYR A 402 -9.94 19.88 -11.80
C TYR A 402 -9.60 18.63 -11.00
N TYR A 403 -8.44 18.06 -11.30
CA TYR A 403 -7.87 16.99 -10.47
C TYR A 403 -7.40 17.57 -9.12
N ASN A 404 -7.65 16.84 -8.05
CA ASN A 404 -7.20 17.23 -6.72
C ASN A 404 -5.67 17.20 -6.65
N VAL A 405 -5.10 18.14 -5.92
CA VAL A 405 -3.66 18.20 -5.66
C VAL A 405 -3.41 18.08 -4.17
N CYS A 406 -2.67 17.03 -3.77
CA CYS A 406 -2.21 16.86 -2.39
C CYS A 406 -0.68 16.88 -2.37
N THR A 407 -0.08 17.75 -1.57
CA THR A 407 1.37 17.94 -1.54
C THR A 407 1.84 18.31 -0.15
N THR A 408 3.07 17.88 0.20
CA THR A 408 3.71 18.26 1.48
C THR A 408 4.60 19.47 1.26
N ARG A 409 4.55 20.44 2.18
CA ARG A 409 5.38 21.65 2.17
C ARG A 409 6.20 21.77 3.44
N LYS A 410 7.39 22.33 3.31
CA LYS A 410 8.30 22.58 4.43
C LYS A 410 8.88 23.98 4.31
N GLY A 411 8.71 24.79 5.37
CA GLY A 411 9.32 26.12 5.49
C GLY A 411 8.91 27.14 4.43
N THR A 412 7.84 26.89 3.65
CA THR A 412 7.38 27.77 2.56
C THR A 412 6.40 28.81 3.10
N ARG A 413 6.55 30.06 2.71
CA ARG A 413 5.60 31.15 3.05
C ARG A 413 4.63 31.46 1.91
N ASN A 414 5.07 31.34 0.68
CA ASN A 414 4.27 31.56 -0.53
C ASN A 414 4.42 30.33 -1.43
N ASP A 415 3.32 29.83 -1.96
CA ASP A 415 3.31 28.67 -2.86
C ASP A 415 2.34 28.91 -4.03
N THR A 416 2.62 28.28 -5.16
CA THR A 416 1.72 28.27 -6.31
C THR A 416 1.40 26.82 -6.65
N ILE A 417 0.12 26.47 -6.61
CA ILE A 417 -0.38 25.14 -6.92
C ILE A 417 -1.07 25.17 -8.28
N TYR A 418 -0.59 24.33 -9.18
CA TYR A 418 -1.11 24.17 -10.52
C TYR A 418 -2.13 23.05 -10.56
N MET A 419 -3.34 23.33 -11.05
CA MET A 419 -4.40 22.33 -11.19
C MET A 419 -4.69 22.03 -12.67
N THR A 420 -4.86 20.75 -12.99
CA THR A 420 -5.15 20.27 -14.34
C THR A 420 -6.63 19.95 -14.49
N VAL A 421 -7.22 20.31 -15.63
CA VAL A 421 -8.65 20.10 -15.92
C VAL A 421 -8.94 18.62 -16.19
N MET A 422 -10.02 18.09 -15.63
CA MET A 422 -10.54 16.75 -15.90
C MET A 422 -11.29 16.69 -17.24
N LEU A 423 -10.58 16.40 -18.32
CA LEU A 423 -11.21 16.23 -19.64
C LEU A 423 -11.89 14.86 -19.77
N ASN A 424 -13.01 14.83 -20.50
CA ASN A 424 -13.78 13.62 -20.82
C ASN A 424 -14.26 12.80 -19.58
N ARG A 425 -14.38 13.45 -18.44
CA ARG A 425 -14.91 12.86 -17.22
C ARG A 425 -16.28 13.43 -16.84
N ARG A 426 -17.16 12.55 -16.33
CA ARG A 426 -18.44 12.94 -15.74
C ARG A 426 -18.24 13.27 -14.27
N ILE A 427 -18.70 14.42 -13.86
CA ILE A 427 -18.62 14.90 -12.49
C ILE A 427 -20.05 15.08 -11.97
N VAL A 428 -20.40 14.36 -10.92
CA VAL A 428 -21.69 14.52 -10.25
C VAL A 428 -21.69 15.82 -9.47
N LEU A 429 -22.65 16.67 -9.77
CA LEU A 429 -22.86 17.92 -9.05
C LEU A 429 -23.57 17.64 -7.74
N LYS A 430 -22.94 17.98 -6.64
CA LYS A 430 -23.54 17.89 -5.31
C LYS A 430 -24.53 19.03 -5.13
N ASN A 431 -25.59 18.81 -4.36
CA ASN A 431 -26.53 19.86 -3.93
C ASN A 431 -27.32 20.56 -5.06
N ILE A 432 -27.52 19.91 -6.22
CA ILE A 432 -28.46 20.40 -7.21
C ILE A 432 -29.87 19.83 -6.88
N TYR A 433 -30.68 20.63 -6.22
CA TYR A 433 -32.01 20.24 -5.75
C TYR A 433 -33.10 20.90 -6.55
N TYR A 434 -34.16 20.14 -6.80
CA TYR A 434 -35.39 20.60 -7.40
C TYR A 434 -36.57 20.33 -6.45
N ASP A 435 -37.59 21.12 -6.52
CA ASP A 435 -38.85 20.77 -5.86
C ASP A 435 -39.49 19.55 -6.52
N PHE A 436 -40.36 18.87 -5.76
CA PHE A 436 -41.05 17.70 -6.28
C PHE A 436 -41.84 18.09 -7.55
N ASP A 437 -41.62 17.32 -8.61
CA ASP A 437 -42.24 17.53 -9.95
C ASP A 437 -41.94 18.90 -10.60
N LYS A 438 -40.91 19.61 -10.14
CA LYS A 438 -40.48 20.89 -10.72
C LYS A 438 -39.09 20.81 -11.33
N ALA A 439 -38.83 21.76 -12.22
CA ALA A 439 -37.51 22.02 -12.81
C ALA A 439 -36.88 23.34 -12.29
N ASP A 440 -37.57 24.05 -11.39
CA ASP A 440 -37.07 25.29 -10.81
C ASP A 440 -35.93 25.03 -9.83
N LEU A 441 -34.86 25.78 -9.97
CA LEU A 441 -33.65 25.66 -9.14
C LEU A 441 -33.88 26.27 -7.76
N ARG A 442 -33.51 25.56 -6.71
CA ARG A 442 -33.52 26.09 -5.35
C ARG A 442 -32.32 27.03 -5.11
N ALA A 443 -32.49 27.97 -4.17
CA ALA A 443 -31.44 28.93 -3.82
C ALA A 443 -30.10 28.24 -3.41
N GLU A 444 -30.19 27.06 -2.79
CA GLU A 444 -29.01 26.26 -2.37
C GLU A 444 -28.22 25.75 -3.58
N SER A 445 -28.90 25.42 -4.69
CA SER A 445 -28.25 24.97 -5.93
C SER A 445 -27.47 26.08 -6.63
N VAL A 446 -27.81 27.34 -6.39
CA VAL A 446 -27.17 28.51 -7.00
C VAL A 446 -25.66 28.55 -6.67
N LYS A 447 -25.27 28.26 -5.43
CA LYS A 447 -23.85 28.26 -5.03
C LYS A 447 -23.03 27.25 -5.85
N GLU A 448 -23.57 26.06 -6.08
CA GLU A 448 -22.88 25.04 -6.86
C GLU A 448 -22.80 25.39 -8.34
N LEU A 449 -23.86 26.04 -8.86
CA LEU A 449 -23.87 26.52 -10.25
C LEU A 449 -22.89 27.68 -10.49
N GLU A 450 -22.67 28.55 -9.50
CA GLU A 450 -21.63 29.60 -9.62
C GLU A 450 -20.22 29.01 -9.72
N LYS A 451 -19.93 27.86 -9.09
CA LYS A 451 -18.64 27.16 -9.27
C LYS A 451 -18.47 26.69 -10.72
N ILE A 452 -19.54 26.21 -11.38
CA ILE A 452 -19.48 25.83 -12.79
C ILE A 452 -19.25 27.07 -13.67
N VAL A 453 -19.91 28.17 -13.35
CA VAL A 453 -19.71 29.44 -14.07
C VAL A 453 -18.27 29.93 -13.94
N ALA A 454 -17.70 29.91 -12.73
CA ALA A 454 -16.31 30.25 -12.48
C ALA A 454 -15.36 29.33 -13.27
N PHE A 455 -15.58 28.01 -13.21
CA PHE A 455 -14.80 27.02 -13.98
C PHE A 455 -14.83 27.30 -15.49
N LEU A 456 -16.01 27.58 -16.06
CA LEU A 456 -16.13 27.87 -17.50
C LEU A 456 -15.53 29.22 -17.90
N LYS A 457 -15.53 30.21 -17.00
CA LYS A 457 -14.83 31.49 -17.22
C LYS A 457 -13.31 31.33 -17.22
N THR A 458 -12.78 30.54 -16.29
CA THR A 458 -11.34 30.21 -16.19
C THR A 458 -10.85 29.38 -17.38
N ASN A 459 -11.76 28.62 -18.04
CA ASN A 459 -11.46 27.72 -19.14
C ASN A 459 -12.26 28.07 -20.40
N PRO A 460 -11.95 29.15 -21.14
CA PRO A 460 -12.75 29.65 -22.26
C PRO A 460 -12.84 28.68 -23.45
N ASP A 461 -11.90 27.77 -23.60
CA ASP A 461 -11.82 26.81 -24.70
C ASP A 461 -12.61 25.52 -24.45
N LEU A 462 -13.15 25.31 -23.26
CA LEU A 462 -13.87 24.09 -22.94
C LEU A 462 -15.36 24.18 -23.23
N LYS A 463 -15.94 23.03 -23.57
CA LYS A 463 -17.36 22.79 -23.67
C LYS A 463 -17.80 21.82 -22.58
N ILE A 464 -19.07 21.87 -22.19
CA ILE A 464 -19.67 20.89 -21.27
C ILE A 464 -20.98 20.34 -21.80
N GLU A 465 -21.22 19.06 -21.54
CA GLU A 465 -22.56 18.47 -21.56
C GLU A 465 -23.10 18.44 -20.13
N LEU A 466 -24.27 18.95 -19.90
CA LEU A 466 -24.95 18.90 -18.62
C LEU A 466 -26.08 17.88 -18.71
N GLY A 467 -25.92 16.78 -17.97
CA GLY A 467 -26.83 15.64 -17.92
C GLY A 467 -27.66 15.61 -16.65
N SER A 468 -28.98 15.44 -16.76
CA SER A 468 -29.86 15.21 -15.60
C SER A 468 -30.50 13.83 -15.66
N HIS A 469 -30.68 13.24 -14.49
CA HIS A 469 -31.21 11.89 -14.30
C HIS A 469 -32.39 11.88 -13.32
N THR A 470 -33.26 10.89 -13.46
CA THR A 470 -34.34 10.58 -12.51
C THR A 470 -34.08 9.22 -11.84
N ASP A 471 -34.82 8.91 -10.81
CA ASP A 471 -34.99 7.53 -10.35
C ASP A 471 -35.99 6.78 -11.29
N SER A 472 -36.16 5.48 -11.06
CA SER A 472 -37.03 4.60 -11.86
C SER A 472 -38.49 4.66 -11.49
N ARG A 473 -38.89 5.54 -10.58
CA ARG A 473 -40.31 5.68 -10.20
C ARG A 473 -41.05 6.55 -11.20
N GLY A 474 -42.09 6.00 -11.78
CA GLY A 474 -42.95 6.71 -12.74
C GLY A 474 -42.93 6.07 -14.14
N ASN A 475 -43.29 6.87 -15.13
CA ASN A 475 -43.28 6.44 -16.53
C ASN A 475 -41.99 6.93 -17.21
N ASP A 476 -41.33 6.07 -17.99
CA ASP A 476 -40.05 6.33 -18.66
C ASP A 476 -40.08 7.62 -19.52
N ASP A 477 -41.15 7.82 -20.31
CA ASP A 477 -41.31 9.03 -21.12
C ASP A 477 -41.48 10.28 -20.26
N TYR A 478 -42.14 10.15 -19.12
CA TYR A 478 -42.27 11.25 -18.17
C TYR A 478 -40.93 11.59 -17.54
N ASN A 479 -40.19 10.58 -17.09
CA ASN A 479 -38.85 10.72 -16.51
C ASN A 479 -37.85 11.33 -17.50
N MET A 480 -37.93 10.94 -18.77
CA MET A 480 -37.12 11.54 -19.83
C MET A 480 -37.43 13.04 -19.97
N ARG A 481 -38.71 13.43 -20.15
CA ARG A 481 -39.07 14.85 -20.26
C ARG A 481 -38.77 15.67 -19.00
N LEU A 482 -38.88 15.07 -17.80
CA LEU A 482 -38.55 15.75 -16.55
C LEU A 482 -37.04 16.04 -16.46
N SER A 483 -36.20 15.05 -16.79
CA SER A 483 -34.76 15.22 -16.80
C SER A 483 -34.29 16.24 -17.85
N GLU A 484 -34.91 16.26 -19.05
CA GLU A 484 -34.64 17.29 -20.07
C GLU A 484 -34.96 18.71 -19.58
N ARG A 485 -36.13 18.91 -18.95
CA ARG A 485 -36.49 20.22 -18.38
C ARG A 485 -35.52 20.65 -17.29
N ARG A 486 -35.09 19.73 -16.42
CA ARG A 486 -34.11 19.99 -15.35
C ARG A 486 -32.74 20.37 -15.91
N ALA A 487 -32.21 19.60 -16.86
CA ALA A 487 -30.96 19.92 -17.54
C ALA A 487 -31.02 21.30 -18.19
N LYS A 488 -32.14 21.61 -18.87
CA LYS A 488 -32.35 22.91 -19.51
C LYS A 488 -32.34 24.06 -18.51
N SER A 489 -33.00 23.95 -17.37
CA SER A 489 -33.05 25.01 -16.36
C SER A 489 -31.65 25.38 -15.84
N VAL A 490 -30.77 24.36 -15.63
CA VAL A 490 -29.40 24.58 -15.23
C VAL A 490 -28.59 25.28 -16.34
N VAL A 491 -28.76 24.84 -17.58
CA VAL A 491 -28.05 25.45 -18.73
C VAL A 491 -28.52 26.89 -18.92
N ASP A 492 -29.85 27.17 -18.85
CA ASP A 492 -30.38 28.53 -18.97
C ASP A 492 -29.83 29.46 -17.88
N TYR A 493 -29.65 28.93 -16.64
CA TYR A 493 -29.00 29.68 -15.56
C TYR A 493 -27.54 30.03 -15.91
N ILE A 494 -26.74 29.05 -16.34
CA ILE A 494 -25.30 29.24 -16.65
C ILE A 494 -25.13 30.24 -17.81
N ILE A 495 -26.01 30.16 -18.84
CA ILE A 495 -26.03 31.12 -19.96
C ILE A 495 -26.39 32.53 -19.45
N SER A 496 -27.33 32.68 -18.52
CA SER A 496 -27.68 33.97 -17.91
C SER A 496 -26.52 34.65 -17.18
N ARG A 497 -25.50 33.86 -16.78
CA ARG A 497 -24.26 34.32 -16.14
C ARG A 497 -23.13 34.67 -17.13
N GLY A 498 -23.43 34.70 -18.43
CA GLY A 498 -22.55 35.19 -19.49
C GLY A 498 -21.69 34.09 -20.16
N ILE A 499 -22.03 32.81 -19.97
CA ILE A 499 -21.39 31.72 -20.71
C ILE A 499 -22.10 31.55 -22.07
N SER A 500 -21.31 31.40 -23.15
CA SER A 500 -21.85 31.24 -24.50
C SER A 500 -22.68 29.95 -24.64
N PRO A 501 -23.88 30.01 -25.24
CA PRO A 501 -24.71 28.81 -25.47
C PRO A 501 -24.02 27.71 -26.28
N GLU A 502 -23.08 28.05 -27.14
CA GLU A 502 -22.32 27.10 -27.99
C GLU A 502 -21.36 26.22 -27.18
N ARG A 503 -21.14 26.57 -25.92
CA ARG A 503 -20.25 25.85 -25.01
C ARG A 503 -20.95 24.87 -24.10
N ILE A 504 -22.30 24.86 -24.10
CA ILE A 504 -23.08 24.06 -23.16
C ILE A 504 -24.16 23.30 -23.89
N VAL A 505 -24.23 21.99 -23.68
CA VAL A 505 -25.28 21.12 -24.18
C VAL A 505 -26.10 20.59 -22.99
N SER A 506 -27.44 20.75 -23.04
CA SER A 506 -28.33 20.12 -22.06
C SER A 506 -28.78 18.76 -22.54
N LYS A 507 -28.82 17.74 -21.67
CA LYS A 507 -29.26 16.41 -21.99
C LYS A 507 -30.04 15.76 -20.83
N GLY A 508 -31.25 15.33 -21.08
CA GLY A 508 -32.00 14.48 -20.15
C GLY A 508 -31.69 13.02 -20.43
N TYR A 509 -31.49 12.26 -19.38
CA TYR A 509 -31.26 10.81 -19.46
C TYR A 509 -32.38 9.99 -18.83
N GLY A 510 -33.36 10.64 -18.17
CA GLY A 510 -34.42 9.93 -17.46
C GLY A 510 -33.82 8.92 -16.48
N GLU A 511 -34.34 7.73 -16.49
CA GLU A 511 -33.90 6.57 -15.72
C GLU A 511 -32.96 5.61 -16.50
N THR A 512 -32.54 5.97 -17.71
CA THR A 512 -31.76 5.09 -18.58
C THR A 512 -30.32 4.84 -18.07
N ARG A 513 -29.87 5.63 -17.09
CA ARG A 513 -28.50 5.56 -16.52
C ARG A 513 -28.56 5.58 -14.99
N LEU A 514 -29.09 4.53 -14.39
CA LEU A 514 -29.08 4.35 -12.95
C LEU A 514 -27.65 4.06 -12.47
N VAL A 515 -27.32 4.50 -11.24
CA VAL A 515 -26.01 4.24 -10.60
C VAL A 515 -26.05 3.04 -9.65
N ASN A 516 -27.24 2.46 -9.46
CA ASN A 516 -27.49 1.29 -8.63
C ASN A 516 -28.55 0.39 -9.29
N ASP A 517 -28.86 -0.75 -8.68
CA ASP A 517 -29.79 -1.76 -9.22
C ASP A 517 -31.27 -1.40 -9.04
N CYS A 518 -31.60 -0.13 -8.73
CA CYS A 518 -32.97 0.34 -8.48
C CYS A 518 -33.76 0.57 -9.77
N GLY A 519 -33.82 -0.41 -10.65
CA GLY A 519 -34.64 -0.39 -11.87
C GLY A 519 -36.13 -0.57 -11.60
N ASN A 520 -36.94 -0.53 -12.69
CA ASN A 520 -38.39 -0.68 -12.64
C ASN A 520 -38.82 -1.98 -11.94
N GLY A 521 -39.66 -1.86 -10.90
CA GLY A 521 -40.16 -2.99 -10.12
C GLY A 521 -39.24 -3.49 -8.99
N VAL A 522 -38.03 -2.93 -8.83
CA VAL A 522 -37.14 -3.23 -7.72
C VAL A 522 -37.50 -2.38 -6.51
N LYS A 523 -37.59 -3.01 -5.33
CA LYS A 523 -37.80 -2.29 -4.07
C LYS A 523 -36.47 -1.71 -3.58
N CYS A 524 -36.40 -0.39 -3.53
CA CYS A 524 -35.27 0.36 -3.04
C CYS A 524 -35.65 1.34 -1.93
N THR A 525 -34.67 1.78 -1.14
CA THR A 525 -34.86 2.84 -0.14
C THR A 525 -34.91 4.23 -0.81
N GLU A 526 -35.34 5.22 -0.05
CA GLU A 526 -35.39 6.62 -0.57
C GLU A 526 -33.98 7.14 -0.86
N GLU A 527 -33.00 6.73 -0.07
CA GLU A 527 -31.58 7.07 -0.24
C GLU A 527 -31.00 6.51 -1.55
N GLU A 528 -31.34 5.26 -1.89
CA GLU A 528 -30.95 4.63 -3.15
C GLU A 528 -31.61 5.30 -4.36
N HIS A 529 -32.90 5.66 -4.25
CA HIS A 529 -33.59 6.46 -5.26
C HIS A 529 -32.97 7.86 -5.39
N GLN A 530 -32.55 8.49 -4.27
CA GLN A 530 -31.90 9.80 -4.28
C GLN A 530 -30.57 9.80 -5.03
N GLN A 531 -29.79 8.73 -4.97
CA GLN A 531 -28.54 8.60 -5.73
C GLN A 531 -28.78 8.68 -7.24
N ASN A 532 -29.89 8.17 -7.73
CA ASN A 532 -30.27 8.23 -9.15
C ASN A 532 -30.76 9.62 -9.59
N ARG A 533 -31.36 10.40 -8.70
CA ARG A 533 -31.83 11.78 -8.98
C ARG A 533 -30.66 12.76 -8.89
N ARG A 534 -29.85 12.79 -9.91
CA ARG A 534 -28.61 13.57 -9.93
C ARG A 534 -28.45 14.40 -11.20
N THR A 535 -27.59 15.39 -11.14
CA THR A 535 -27.11 16.17 -12.28
C THR A 535 -25.60 15.98 -12.42
N GLU A 536 -25.12 15.81 -13.64
CA GLU A 536 -23.73 15.58 -13.98
C GLU A 536 -23.26 16.60 -15.00
N ILE A 537 -21.96 16.93 -14.98
CA ILE A 537 -21.29 17.60 -16.09
C ILE A 537 -20.26 16.66 -16.72
N LEU A 538 -20.19 16.67 -18.04
CA LEU A 538 -19.11 16.06 -18.82
C LEU A 538 -18.31 17.19 -19.46
N ILE A 539 -17.03 17.27 -19.15
CA ILE A 539 -16.14 18.31 -19.67
C ILE A 539 -15.54 17.81 -20.98
N LEU A 540 -15.74 18.58 -22.05
CA LEU A 540 -15.31 18.25 -23.40
C LEU A 540 -14.25 19.24 -23.88
N GLU A 541 -13.31 18.77 -24.66
CA GLU A 541 -12.42 19.63 -25.42
C GLU A 541 -13.17 20.22 -26.63
N LYS A 542 -12.77 21.42 -27.06
CA LYS A 542 -13.44 22.16 -28.15
C LYS A 542 -13.35 21.45 -29.49
#